data_0a4cf964d25ee8e8613af2cb3be62357
#
_entry.id   0a4cf964d25ee8e8613af2cb3be62357
#
_cell.length_a   1.000
_cell.length_b   1.000
_cell.length_c   1.000
_cell.angle_alpha   90.00
_cell.angle_beta   90.00
_cell.angle_gamma   90.00
#
_symmetry.space_group_name_H-M   'P 1'
#
loop_
_entity.id
_entity.type
_entity.pdbx_description
1 polymer ?
#
loop_
_entity_poly.entity_id
_entity_poly.type
_entity_poly.pdbx_seq_one_letter_code
_entity_poly.pdbx_strand_id
1 'polypeptide(L)' 'MVCPMSIRTGTTVTWEWGNGFAEGTVTEVHHDKVTRTTKGSQVTRNGTPDDAAYVIEQEDGTIVVKLSSEVERA' A
#
# COMPACT_ATOMS: atom_id res chain seq x y z
N MET A 1 0.88 25.31 -2.70
CA MET A 1 1.77 24.36 -3.34
C MET A 1 1.38 22.95 -3.02
N VAL A 2 1.31 22.15 -4.02
CA VAL A 2 0.88 20.78 -3.80
C VAL A 2 1.93 19.96 -3.12
N CYS A 3 1.46 18.93 -2.45
CA CYS A 3 2.33 17.90 -1.92
C CYS A 3 2.35 16.75 -2.93
N PRO A 4 3.38 16.66 -3.76
CA PRO A 4 3.41 15.64 -4.82
C PRO A 4 3.57 14.24 -4.28
N MET A 5 3.91 14.12 -3.00
CA MET A 5 4.12 12.81 -2.40
C MET A 5 2.86 12.20 -1.83
N SER A 6 1.75 12.91 -1.88
CA SER A 6 0.50 12.39 -1.34
C SER A 6 0.00 11.21 -2.16
N ILE A 7 -0.21 10.10 -1.49
CA ILE A 7 -0.80 8.90 -2.09
C ILE A 7 -2.14 8.70 -1.43
N ARG A 8 -3.16 8.43 -2.24
CA ARG A 8 -4.51 8.27 -1.73
C ARG A 8 -5.19 7.15 -2.51
N THR A 9 -6.45 6.88 -2.15
CA THR A 9 -7.21 5.85 -2.84
C THR A 9 -7.27 6.18 -4.33
N GLY A 10 -7.09 5.16 -5.15
CA GLY A 10 -7.06 5.30 -6.60
C GLY A 10 -5.68 5.53 -7.18
N THR A 11 -4.67 5.74 -6.32
CA THR A 11 -3.31 5.94 -6.80
C THR A 11 -2.66 4.60 -7.09
N THR A 12 -2.00 4.49 -8.23
CA THR A 12 -1.22 3.30 -8.56
C THR A 12 0.17 3.44 -7.93
N VAL A 13 0.60 2.40 -7.24
CA VAL A 13 1.90 2.38 -6.58
C VAL A 13 2.66 1.13 -6.97
N THR A 14 3.97 1.18 -6.80
CA THR A 14 4.84 0.04 -7.05
C THR A 14 5.72 -0.19 -5.84
N TRP A 15 6.18 -1.44 -5.70
CA TRP A 15 7.11 -1.79 -4.64
C TRP A 15 8.01 -2.91 -5.15
N GLU A 16 9.15 -3.04 -4.51
CA GLU A 16 10.12 -4.06 -4.90
C GLU A 16 9.61 -5.44 -4.48
N TRP A 17 9.70 -6.38 -5.41
CA TRP A 17 9.23 -7.75 -5.16
C TRP A 17 10.13 -8.72 -5.92
N GLY A 18 10.83 -9.57 -5.16
CA GLY A 18 11.70 -10.56 -5.79
C GLY A 18 12.75 -9.89 -6.66
N ASN A 19 12.77 -10.27 -7.94
CA ASN A 19 13.75 -9.72 -8.89
C ASN A 19 13.19 -8.55 -9.69
N GLY A 20 12.06 -8.02 -9.29
CA GLY A 20 11.45 -6.91 -10.03
C GLY A 20 10.54 -6.11 -9.13
N PHE A 21 9.48 -5.60 -9.71
CA PHE A 21 8.53 -4.75 -9.00
C PHE A 21 7.13 -5.30 -9.15
N ALA A 22 6.32 -5.11 -8.12
CA ALA A 22 4.90 -5.36 -8.19
C ALA A 22 4.18 -4.03 -8.26
N GLU A 23 2.95 -4.06 -8.71
CA GLU A 23 2.15 -2.85 -8.90
C GLU A 23 0.73 -3.11 -8.47
N GLY A 24 0.09 -2.10 -7.89
CA GLY A 24 -1.29 -2.21 -7.50
C GLY A 24 -1.90 -0.84 -7.28
N THR A 25 -3.19 -0.83 -6.99
CA THR A 25 -3.95 0.40 -6.75
C THR A 25 -4.30 0.49 -5.29
N VAL A 26 -4.06 1.66 -4.70
CA VAL A 26 -4.40 1.90 -3.30
C VAL A 26 -5.92 1.98 -3.18
N THR A 27 -6.48 1.13 -2.32
CA THR A 27 -7.92 1.12 -2.06
C THR A 27 -8.28 1.72 -0.72
N GLU A 28 -7.32 1.75 0.23
CA GLU A 28 -7.55 2.34 1.55
C GLU A 28 -6.26 2.96 2.04
N VAL A 29 -6.39 4.01 2.83
CA VAL A 29 -5.27 4.68 3.46
C VAL A 29 -5.56 4.75 4.96
N HIS A 30 -4.62 4.28 5.77
CA HIS A 30 -4.77 4.24 7.21
C HIS A 30 -3.56 4.88 7.88
N HIS A 31 -3.80 5.66 8.93
CA HIS A 31 -2.75 6.29 9.71
C HIS A 31 -2.60 5.62 11.07
N ASP A 32 -3.11 4.41 11.18
CA ASP A 32 -3.00 3.63 12.40
C ASP A 32 -2.84 2.16 12.00
N LYS A 33 -2.96 1.28 12.96
CA LYS A 33 -2.79 -0.15 12.71
C LYS A 33 -3.90 -0.66 11.79
N VAL A 34 -3.50 -1.39 10.77
CA VAL A 34 -4.44 -2.01 9.86
C VAL A 34 -4.06 -3.46 9.65
N THR A 35 -5.07 -4.34 9.64
CA THR A 35 -4.87 -5.77 9.44
C THR A 35 -5.79 -6.22 8.32
N ARG A 36 -5.25 -7.02 7.40
CA ARG A 36 -6.04 -7.61 6.33
C ARG A 36 -5.61 -9.06 6.13
N THR A 37 -6.57 -9.88 5.76
CA THR A 37 -6.29 -11.27 5.43
C THR A 37 -6.20 -11.40 3.93
N THR A 38 -5.12 -12.00 3.45
CA THR A 38 -4.91 -12.20 2.03
C THR A 38 -4.33 -13.58 1.81
N LYS A 39 -4.97 -14.35 0.95
CA LYS A 39 -4.52 -15.71 0.57
C LYS A 39 -4.25 -16.57 1.79
N GLY A 40 -5.11 -16.48 2.80
CA GLY A 40 -4.98 -17.28 3.99
C GLY A 40 -3.96 -16.78 4.99
N SER A 41 -3.32 -15.67 4.71
CA SER A 41 -2.34 -15.06 5.61
C SER A 41 -2.86 -13.74 6.12
N GLN A 42 -2.58 -13.46 7.38
CA GLN A 42 -2.95 -12.20 7.97
C GLN A 42 -1.76 -11.26 7.94
N VAL A 43 -1.97 -10.07 7.41
CA VAL A 43 -0.91 -9.07 7.29
C VAL A 43 -1.30 -7.86 8.10
N THR A 44 -0.38 -7.42 8.96
CA THR A 44 -0.61 -6.25 9.81
C THR A 44 0.49 -5.24 9.59
N ARG A 45 0.11 -3.98 9.49
CA ARG A 45 1.04 -2.87 9.40
C ARG A 45 0.59 -1.77 10.35
N ASN A 46 1.53 -1.10 10.97
CA ASN A 46 1.24 0.02 11.86
C ASN A 46 1.50 1.31 11.09
N GLY A 47 0.43 1.91 10.58
CA GLY A 47 0.53 3.21 9.96
C GLY A 47 0.72 4.29 11.01
N THR A 48 1.32 5.40 10.60
CA THR A 48 1.47 6.58 11.44
C THR A 48 1.08 7.79 10.60
N PRO A 49 0.89 8.96 11.23
CA PRO A 49 0.59 10.16 10.44
C PRO A 49 1.65 10.46 9.39
N ASP A 50 2.91 10.09 9.67
CA ASP A 50 4.01 10.36 8.75
C ASP A 50 4.26 9.20 7.78
N ASP A 51 3.72 8.03 8.06
CA ASP A 51 3.99 6.83 7.27
C ASP A 51 2.72 5.99 7.22
N ALA A 52 1.80 6.38 6.38
CA ALA A 52 0.50 5.74 6.29
C ALA A 52 0.62 4.30 5.81
N ALA A 53 -0.31 3.47 6.24
CA ALA A 53 -0.43 2.10 5.74
C ALA A 53 -1.46 2.09 4.63
N TYR A 54 -1.10 1.50 3.50
CA TYR A 54 -1.99 1.42 2.34
C TYR A 54 -2.46 0.01 2.14
N VAL A 55 -3.75 -0.14 1.91
CA VAL A 55 -4.31 -1.40 1.43
C VAL A 55 -4.34 -1.29 -0.09
N ILE A 56 -3.67 -2.23 -0.75
CA ILE A 56 -3.42 -2.16 -2.18
C ILE A 56 -3.99 -3.40 -2.84
N GLU A 57 -4.71 -3.21 -3.92
CA GLU A 57 -5.26 -4.31 -4.70
C GLU A 57 -4.48 -4.45 -6.00
N GLN A 58 -3.96 -5.64 -6.25
CA GLN A 58 -3.27 -5.93 -7.49
C GLN A 58 -4.28 -6.33 -8.57
N GLU A 59 -3.82 -6.38 -9.81
CA GLU A 59 -4.71 -6.65 -10.94
C GLU A 59 -5.40 -8.01 -10.82
N ASP A 60 -4.74 -8.96 -10.21
CA ASP A 60 -5.30 -10.29 -10.04
C ASP A 60 -6.22 -10.41 -8.82
N GLY A 61 -6.47 -9.29 -8.15
CA GLY A 61 -7.33 -9.28 -6.98
C GLY A 61 -6.61 -9.55 -5.67
N THR A 62 -5.31 -9.74 -5.71
CA THR A 62 -4.54 -9.96 -4.49
C THR A 62 -4.46 -8.66 -3.69
N ILE A 63 -4.69 -8.78 -2.40
CA ILE A 63 -4.62 -7.63 -1.49
C ILE A 63 -3.30 -7.68 -0.74
N VAL A 64 -2.60 -6.55 -0.71
CA VAL A 64 -1.39 -6.41 0.09
C VAL A 64 -1.52 -5.16 0.93
N VAL A 65 -0.76 -5.11 2.03
CA VAL A 65 -0.71 -3.95 2.90
C VAL A 65 0.74 -3.50 2.98
N LYS A 66 0.99 -2.25 2.62
CA LYS A 66 2.34 -1.69 2.62
C LYS A 66 2.32 -0.32 3.28
N LEU A 67 3.43 0.05 3.92
CA LEU A 67 3.60 1.39 4.43
C LEU A 67 4.03 2.32 3.30
N SER A 68 3.79 3.61 3.47
CA SER A 68 4.13 4.57 2.43
C SER A 68 5.63 4.54 2.13
N SER A 69 6.45 4.22 3.13
CA SER A 69 7.89 4.11 2.93
C SER A 69 8.29 2.88 2.13
N GLU A 70 7.36 1.92 1.96
CA GLU A 70 7.65 0.68 1.25
C GLU A 70 7.24 0.73 -0.22
N VAL A 71 6.54 1.76 -0.63
CA VAL A 71 6.02 1.85 -1.99
C VAL A 71 6.38 3.19 -2.61
N GLU A 72 6.27 3.24 -3.94
CA GLU A 72 6.46 4.49 -4.67
C GLU A 72 5.28 4.68 -5.59
N ARG A 73 4.94 5.93 -5.82
CA ARG A 73 3.88 6.25 -6.76
C ARG A 73 4.36 5.96 -8.17
N ALA A 74 3.56 5.21 -8.88
CA ALA A 74 3.90 4.83 -10.24
C ALA A 74 3.77 6.01 -11.21
#